data_3dc14f485f089ef521a938211a7c4e3f
#
_entry.id   3dc14f485f089ef521a938211a7c4e3f
#
_cell.length_a   1.000
_cell.length_b   1.000
_cell.length_c   1.000
_cell.angle_alpha   90.00
_cell.angle_beta   90.00
_cell.angle_gamma   90.00
#
_symmetry.space_group_name_H-M   'P 1'
#
loop_
_entity.id
_entity.type
_entity.pdbx_description
1 polymer ?
#
loop_
_entity_poly.entity_id
_entity_poly.type
_entity_poly.pdbx_seq_one_letter_code
_entity_poly.pdbx_strand_id
1 'polypeptide(L)'
;HSRYITDVLEKFGLTDVKSSSLPLPVTHDLKRRQLGEEREPLKEGEVEFPYLSMLGGALWCSRVCPEIQYPVSLLAMFAADPTPHHCSMLKKVFQYLKEHKEMGLVFDSNPEKGLNLEMRGFVDASYADNYGTPKDNRRSTTGFVFMLGGAAISWSSKRQAVVACSTTESEYIAAYTATREAICLRRMLIELGETSPDTAVDLNEDNQACIKLAHNPCSAQRTKSMDVKYHFLRQAVQEGKINLKYVDTKKQLADIFTKQLPVTQFVKLRTSIGRRYYQFG
;
A
#
# COMPACT_ATOMS: atom_id res chain seq x y z
N HIS A 1 19.48 -4.20 1.73
CA HIS A 1 18.27 -5.05 1.65
C HIS A 1 18.46 -6.25 0.73
N SER A 2 19.30 -6.13 -0.31
CA SER A 2 19.68 -7.21 -1.22
C SER A 2 20.15 -8.43 -0.46
N ARG A 3 21.06 -8.26 0.52
CA ARG A 3 21.56 -9.36 1.37
C ARG A 3 20.42 -10.08 2.11
N TYR A 4 19.52 -9.33 2.77
CA TYR A 4 18.41 -9.95 3.49
C TYR A 4 17.48 -10.74 2.57
N ILE A 5 17.18 -10.21 1.36
CA ILE A 5 16.38 -10.92 0.37
C ILE A 5 17.09 -12.21 -0.04
N THR A 6 18.41 -12.17 -0.26
CA THR A 6 19.22 -13.37 -0.57
C THR A 6 19.16 -14.38 0.56
N ASP A 7 19.40 -13.97 1.81
CA ASP A 7 19.35 -14.83 2.99
C ASP A 7 17.98 -15.51 3.15
N VAL A 8 16.89 -14.77 2.87
CA VAL A 8 15.52 -15.33 2.93
C VAL A 8 15.26 -16.32 1.79
N LEU A 9 15.74 -16.03 0.57
CA LEU A 9 15.63 -16.95 -0.57
C LEU A 9 16.38 -18.26 -0.31
N GLU A 10 17.59 -18.18 0.24
CA GLU A 10 18.38 -19.34 0.64
C GLU A 10 17.69 -20.16 1.73
N LYS A 11 17.23 -19.48 2.80
CA LYS A 11 16.53 -20.11 3.92
C LYS A 11 15.33 -20.97 3.48
N PHE A 12 14.61 -20.52 2.44
CA PHE A 12 13.40 -21.21 1.95
C PHE A 12 13.62 -22.03 0.67
N GLY A 13 14.89 -22.22 0.23
CA GLY A 13 15.21 -22.99 -0.97
C GLY A 13 14.66 -22.39 -2.26
N LEU A 14 14.61 -21.04 -2.33
CA LEU A 14 14.06 -20.30 -3.47
C LEU A 14 15.13 -19.62 -4.33
N THR A 15 16.38 -20.06 -4.25
CA THR A 15 17.50 -19.51 -5.03
C THR A 15 17.34 -19.76 -6.53
N ASP A 16 16.78 -20.93 -6.92
CA ASP A 16 16.68 -21.36 -8.31
C ASP A 16 15.28 -21.17 -8.94
N VAL A 17 14.37 -20.49 -8.22
CA VAL A 17 13.03 -20.22 -8.76
C VAL A 17 13.09 -19.26 -9.94
N LYS A 18 12.14 -19.40 -10.88
CA LYS A 18 12.00 -18.48 -12.01
C LYS A 18 11.65 -17.08 -11.48
N SER A 19 12.21 -16.07 -12.12
CA SER A 19 11.92 -14.66 -11.84
C SER A 19 10.49 -14.28 -12.26
N SER A 20 9.95 -13.22 -11.66
CA SER A 20 8.63 -12.68 -11.99
C SER A 20 8.69 -11.17 -12.11
N SER A 21 8.06 -10.61 -13.15
CA SER A 21 7.95 -9.16 -13.35
C SER A 21 6.90 -8.49 -12.46
N LEU A 22 5.98 -9.28 -11.88
CA LEU A 22 4.95 -8.82 -10.94
C LEU A 22 5.00 -9.63 -9.66
N PRO A 23 4.77 -9.02 -8.49
CA PRO A 23 4.71 -9.75 -7.22
C PRO A 23 3.48 -10.66 -7.12
N LEU A 24 2.38 -10.31 -7.79
CA LEU A 24 1.20 -11.16 -8.00
C LEU A 24 0.68 -11.00 -9.43
N PRO A 25 0.03 -12.02 -10.01
CA PRO A 25 -0.63 -11.88 -11.31
C PRO A 25 -1.81 -10.91 -11.22
N VAL A 26 -2.15 -10.26 -12.35
CA VAL A 26 -3.25 -9.29 -12.44
C VAL A 26 -4.59 -9.93 -12.05
N THR A 27 -4.78 -11.17 -12.47
CA THR A 27 -5.94 -11.99 -12.07
C THR A 27 -5.49 -13.04 -11.08
N HIS A 28 -6.04 -13.01 -9.89
CA HIS A 28 -5.82 -14.04 -8.86
C HIS A 28 -7.16 -14.38 -8.21
N ASP A 29 -7.42 -15.65 -8.04
CA ASP A 29 -8.60 -16.16 -7.35
C ASP A 29 -8.24 -16.50 -5.89
N LEU A 30 -7.86 -15.46 -5.12
CA LEU A 30 -7.53 -15.62 -3.71
C LEU A 30 -8.82 -15.65 -2.89
N LYS A 31 -9.22 -16.84 -2.48
CA LYS A 31 -10.41 -17.08 -1.65
C LYS A 31 -10.03 -17.88 -0.40
N ARG A 32 -10.74 -17.62 0.66
CA ARG A 32 -10.65 -18.46 1.86
C ARG A 32 -11.24 -19.84 1.55
N ARG A 33 -10.74 -20.86 2.25
CA ARG A 33 -11.33 -22.18 2.28
C ARG A 33 -12.80 -22.07 2.67
N GLN A 34 -13.66 -22.85 2.04
CA GLN A 34 -15.08 -22.87 2.36
C GLN A 34 -15.33 -23.61 3.69
N LEU A 35 -16.40 -23.24 4.38
CA LEU A 35 -16.77 -23.89 5.62
C LEU A 35 -17.11 -25.37 5.35
N GLY A 36 -16.40 -26.30 6.01
CA GLY A 36 -16.55 -27.74 5.77
C GLY A 36 -15.60 -28.34 4.73
N GLU A 37 -14.81 -27.52 4.03
CA GLU A 37 -13.75 -28.00 3.15
C GLU A 37 -12.52 -28.39 3.99
N GLU A 38 -12.20 -29.68 4.00
CA GLU A 38 -11.06 -30.22 4.75
C GLU A 38 -9.73 -29.82 4.11
N ARG A 39 -8.68 -29.75 4.93
CA ARG A 39 -7.31 -29.64 4.40
C ARG A 39 -6.94 -30.96 3.75
N GLU A 40 -6.43 -30.89 2.52
CA GLU A 40 -5.80 -32.06 1.92
C GLU A 40 -4.64 -32.52 2.83
N PRO A 41 -4.60 -33.79 3.22
CA PRO A 41 -3.49 -34.31 4.01
C PRO A 41 -2.19 -34.20 3.21
N LEU A 42 -1.10 -33.90 3.90
CA LEU A 42 0.24 -33.93 3.31
C LEU A 42 0.52 -35.35 2.83
N LYS A 43 1.05 -35.48 1.63
CA LYS A 43 1.54 -36.78 1.10
C LYS A 43 2.77 -37.20 1.89
N GLU A 44 2.99 -38.49 1.95
CA GLU A 44 4.17 -39.06 2.61
C GLU A 44 5.45 -38.46 2.05
N GLY A 45 6.29 -37.86 2.93
CA GLY A 45 7.51 -37.14 2.57
C GLY A 45 7.34 -35.67 2.18
N GLU A 46 6.12 -35.13 2.10
CA GLU A 46 5.90 -33.70 1.91
C GLU A 46 6.11 -32.95 3.24
N VAL A 47 6.87 -31.85 3.15
CA VAL A 47 7.05 -30.92 4.27
C VAL A 47 6.01 -29.80 4.18
N GLU A 48 5.40 -29.47 5.30
CA GLU A 48 4.44 -28.38 5.37
C GLU A 48 5.09 -27.05 4.92
N PHE A 49 4.41 -26.35 4.01
CA PHE A 49 4.90 -25.08 3.50
C PHE A 49 4.95 -24.03 4.62
N PRO A 50 6.10 -23.42 4.90
CA PRO A 50 6.28 -22.52 6.03
C PRO A 50 5.66 -21.13 5.79
N TYR A 51 4.36 -21.08 5.54
CA TYR A 51 3.64 -19.89 5.10
C TYR A 51 3.85 -18.69 6.00
N LEU A 52 3.65 -18.85 7.30
CA LEU A 52 3.78 -17.74 8.29
C LEU A 52 5.21 -17.19 8.34
N SER A 53 6.21 -18.07 8.30
CA SER A 53 7.62 -17.66 8.32
C SER A 53 8.00 -16.90 7.05
N MET A 54 7.55 -17.39 5.88
CA MET A 54 7.75 -16.71 4.60
C MET A 54 7.01 -15.38 4.54
N LEU A 55 5.75 -15.36 4.99
CA LEU A 55 4.95 -14.14 5.04
C LEU A 55 5.62 -13.08 5.93
N GLY A 56 6.16 -13.48 7.08
CA GLY A 56 6.94 -12.59 7.96
C GLY A 56 8.15 -11.99 7.24
N GLY A 57 8.89 -12.80 6.48
CA GLY A 57 9.99 -12.32 5.63
C GLY A 57 9.55 -11.32 4.56
N ALA A 58 8.43 -11.59 3.88
CA ALA A 58 7.86 -10.69 2.89
C ALA A 58 7.35 -9.37 3.52
N LEU A 59 6.72 -9.42 4.71
CA LEU A 59 6.31 -8.24 5.48
C LEU A 59 7.51 -7.38 5.88
N TRP A 60 8.63 -7.99 6.23
CA TRP A 60 9.86 -7.25 6.48
C TRP A 60 10.39 -6.56 5.22
N CYS A 61 10.45 -7.28 4.09
CA CYS A 61 10.84 -6.71 2.80
C CYS A 61 9.94 -5.54 2.38
N SER A 62 8.64 -5.59 2.68
CA SER A 62 7.69 -4.53 2.30
C SER A 62 7.95 -3.17 2.98
N ARG A 63 8.79 -3.15 4.04
CA ARG A 63 9.22 -1.90 4.68
C ARG A 63 10.24 -1.10 3.87
N VAL A 64 10.80 -1.71 2.83
CA VAL A 64 11.83 -1.10 1.97
C VAL A 64 11.53 -1.32 0.48
N CYS A 65 10.57 -2.17 0.19
CA CYS A 65 10.05 -2.45 -1.15
C CYS A 65 8.55 -2.08 -1.15
N PRO A 66 8.20 -0.79 -1.25
CA PRO A 66 6.80 -0.32 -1.14
C PRO A 66 5.87 -1.03 -2.12
N GLU A 67 6.35 -1.36 -3.29
CA GLU A 67 5.59 -1.99 -4.37
C GLU A 67 5.06 -3.40 -4.05
N ILE A 68 5.59 -4.05 -3.01
CA ILE A 68 5.05 -5.35 -2.56
C ILE A 68 4.10 -5.22 -1.36
N GLN A 69 3.85 -4.01 -0.86
CA GLN A 69 3.03 -3.80 0.35
C GLN A 69 1.61 -4.34 0.18
N TYR A 70 0.95 -4.04 -0.95
CA TYR A 70 -0.40 -4.54 -1.23
C TYR A 70 -0.44 -6.06 -1.38
N PRO A 71 0.38 -6.70 -2.23
CA PRO A 71 0.43 -8.16 -2.34
C PRO A 71 0.64 -8.86 -1.00
N VAL A 72 1.55 -8.38 -0.18
CA VAL A 72 1.86 -8.98 1.12
C VAL A 72 0.73 -8.78 2.12
N SER A 73 0.13 -7.58 2.16
CA SER A 73 -1.04 -7.29 3.01
C SER A 73 -2.24 -8.15 2.63
N LEU A 74 -2.45 -8.38 1.33
CA LEU A 74 -3.50 -9.27 0.83
C LEU A 74 -3.27 -10.71 1.26
N LEU A 75 -2.06 -11.25 1.08
CA LEU A 75 -1.71 -12.61 1.49
C LEU A 75 -1.77 -12.80 3.01
N ALA A 76 -1.49 -11.76 3.79
CA ALA A 76 -1.61 -11.79 5.24
C ALA A 76 -3.04 -12.06 5.74
N MET A 77 -4.06 -11.75 4.94
CA MET A 77 -5.46 -12.07 5.27
C MET A 77 -5.74 -13.57 5.37
N PHE A 78 -4.90 -14.40 4.76
CA PHE A 78 -5.03 -15.85 4.72
C PHE A 78 -4.05 -16.57 5.67
N ALA A 79 -3.38 -15.84 6.55
CA ALA A 79 -2.34 -16.36 7.44
C ALA A 79 -2.81 -17.45 8.40
N ALA A 80 -4.09 -17.41 8.83
CA ALA A 80 -4.65 -18.39 9.77
C ALA A 80 -4.94 -19.75 9.10
N ASP A 81 -5.29 -19.75 7.80
CA ASP A 81 -5.61 -20.98 7.05
C ASP A 81 -5.23 -20.83 5.57
N PRO A 82 -3.92 -20.89 5.23
CA PRO A 82 -3.47 -20.77 3.86
C PRO A 82 -3.78 -22.03 3.05
N THR A 83 -4.23 -21.84 1.81
CA THR A 83 -4.39 -22.93 0.85
C THR A 83 -3.11 -23.10 0.01
N PRO A 84 -2.93 -24.21 -0.74
CA PRO A 84 -1.82 -24.38 -1.68
C PRO A 84 -1.72 -23.24 -2.70
N HIS A 85 -2.87 -22.65 -3.08
CA HIS A 85 -2.90 -21.49 -3.97
C HIS A 85 -2.27 -20.25 -3.30
N HIS A 86 -2.59 -19.96 -2.03
CA HIS A 86 -1.96 -18.88 -1.27
C HIS A 86 -0.44 -19.09 -1.14
N CYS A 87 0.01 -20.32 -0.91
CA CYS A 87 1.43 -20.66 -0.87
C CYS A 87 2.12 -20.39 -2.22
N SER A 88 1.46 -20.76 -3.33
CA SER A 88 1.94 -20.48 -4.68
C SER A 88 2.05 -18.96 -4.94
N MET A 89 1.06 -18.18 -4.50
CA MET A 89 1.09 -16.72 -4.66
C MET A 89 2.17 -16.08 -3.79
N LEU A 90 2.41 -16.57 -2.58
CA LEU A 90 3.50 -16.08 -1.75
C LEU A 90 4.88 -16.40 -2.38
N LYS A 91 5.06 -17.57 -2.99
CA LYS A 91 6.26 -17.86 -3.79
C LYS A 91 6.47 -16.85 -4.92
N LYS A 92 5.42 -16.37 -5.59
CA LYS A 92 5.52 -15.35 -6.65
C LYS A 92 6.06 -14.01 -6.11
N VAL A 93 5.69 -13.62 -4.89
CA VAL A 93 6.28 -12.43 -4.25
C VAL A 93 7.81 -12.59 -4.11
N PHE A 94 8.29 -13.78 -3.72
CA PHE A 94 9.74 -14.03 -3.63
C PHE A 94 10.42 -14.14 -5.00
N GLN A 95 9.73 -14.66 -6.02
CA GLN A 95 10.22 -14.64 -7.40
C GLN A 95 10.43 -13.19 -7.90
N TYR A 96 9.49 -12.29 -7.57
CA TYR A 96 9.62 -10.87 -7.85
C TYR A 96 10.78 -10.24 -7.08
N LEU A 97 10.86 -10.49 -5.77
CA LEU A 97 11.94 -9.97 -4.93
C LEU A 97 13.33 -10.44 -5.40
N LYS A 98 13.46 -11.69 -5.85
CA LYS A 98 14.70 -12.21 -6.44
C LYS A 98 15.15 -11.39 -7.64
N GLU A 99 14.24 -11.13 -8.57
CA GLU A 99 14.51 -10.35 -9.80
C GLU A 99 14.90 -8.91 -9.52
N HIS A 100 14.28 -8.30 -8.49
CA HIS A 100 14.39 -6.88 -8.23
C HIS A 100 15.16 -6.54 -6.93
N LYS A 101 15.96 -7.49 -6.41
CA LYS A 101 16.68 -7.34 -5.13
C LYS A 101 17.68 -6.18 -5.11
N GLU A 102 18.21 -5.79 -6.28
CA GLU A 102 19.18 -4.69 -6.43
C GLU A 102 18.50 -3.31 -6.60
N MET A 103 17.18 -3.24 -6.64
CA MET A 103 16.49 -1.96 -6.66
C MET A 103 16.45 -1.33 -5.26
N GLY A 104 16.57 0.00 -5.21
CA GLY A 104 16.44 0.80 -4.00
C GLY A 104 15.43 1.94 -4.16
N LEU A 105 15.10 2.61 -3.05
CA LEU A 105 14.46 3.92 -3.09
C LEU A 105 15.54 4.95 -3.38
N VAL A 106 15.43 5.61 -4.53
CA VAL A 106 16.42 6.58 -5.02
C VAL A 106 15.84 7.97 -4.82
N PHE A 107 16.46 8.74 -3.96
CA PHE A 107 16.11 10.14 -3.71
C PHE A 107 16.84 11.00 -4.74
N ASP A 108 16.06 11.77 -5.48
CA ASP A 108 16.61 12.69 -6.49
C ASP A 108 17.16 13.93 -5.78
N SER A 109 18.47 14.12 -5.83
CA SER A 109 19.13 15.36 -5.40
C SER A 109 19.64 16.12 -6.62
N ASN A 110 19.31 17.39 -6.69
CA ASN A 110 19.99 18.29 -7.63
C ASN A 110 21.27 18.79 -6.95
N PRO A 111 22.46 18.59 -7.54
CA PRO A 111 23.73 19.03 -6.94
C PRO A 111 23.76 20.53 -6.62
N GLU A 112 23.05 21.35 -7.39
CA GLU A 112 22.99 22.81 -7.21
C GLU A 112 21.87 23.28 -6.29
N LYS A 113 20.75 22.54 -6.20
CA LYS A 113 19.52 22.91 -5.47
C LYS A 113 19.25 22.05 -4.23
N GLY A 114 20.02 20.98 -4.02
CA GLY A 114 19.78 20.03 -2.96
C GLY A 114 18.55 19.13 -3.21
N LEU A 115 18.04 18.50 -2.15
CA LEU A 115 16.82 17.69 -2.18
C LEU A 115 15.59 18.61 -2.27
N ASN A 116 14.65 18.25 -3.16
CA ASN A 116 13.33 18.86 -3.09
C ASN A 116 12.56 18.28 -1.91
N LEU A 117 12.45 19.03 -0.83
CA LEU A 117 11.78 18.65 0.41
C LEU A 117 10.29 18.97 0.43
N GLU A 118 9.70 19.28 -0.72
CA GLU A 118 8.24 19.41 -0.85
C GLU A 118 7.58 18.03 -0.70
N MET A 119 6.92 17.83 0.44
CA MET A 119 6.22 16.58 0.72
C MET A 119 4.87 16.54 0.01
N ARG A 120 4.60 15.45 -0.72
CA ARG A 120 3.34 15.18 -1.41
C ARG A 120 2.79 13.82 -1.01
N GLY A 121 1.52 13.77 -0.67
CA GLY A 121 0.79 12.54 -0.41
C GLY A 121 -0.08 12.13 -1.60
N PHE A 122 -0.30 10.83 -1.76
CA PHE A 122 -1.29 10.24 -2.67
C PHE A 122 -2.10 9.22 -1.89
N VAL A 123 -3.40 9.20 -2.09
CA VAL A 123 -4.32 8.32 -1.37
C VAL A 123 -5.37 7.75 -2.31
N ASP A 124 -5.72 6.48 -2.11
CA ASP A 124 -6.73 5.75 -2.88
C ASP A 124 -7.40 4.70 -2.00
N ALA A 125 -8.61 4.29 -2.36
CA ALA A 125 -9.28 3.16 -1.75
C ALA A 125 -9.84 2.21 -2.80
N SER A 126 -9.52 0.93 -2.68
CA SER A 126 -10.24 -0.10 -3.42
C SER A 126 -11.56 -0.38 -2.72
N TYR A 127 -12.69 -0.23 -3.43
CA TYR A 127 -14.01 -0.37 -2.85
C TYR A 127 -14.51 -1.80 -2.83
N ALA A 128 -14.95 -2.25 -1.64
CA ALA A 128 -15.70 -3.50 -1.45
C ALA A 128 -14.99 -4.76 -1.99
N ASP A 129 -13.69 -4.90 -1.70
CA ASP A 129 -12.89 -6.07 -2.08
C ASP A 129 -13.49 -7.37 -1.54
N ASN A 130 -13.70 -8.33 -2.43
CA ASN A 130 -14.32 -9.61 -2.08
C ASN A 130 -13.29 -10.76 -2.09
N TYR A 131 -12.53 -10.89 -1.01
CA TYR A 131 -11.50 -11.95 -0.86
C TYR A 131 -11.91 -13.08 0.10
N GLY A 132 -13.18 -13.24 0.45
CA GLY A 132 -13.47 -14.19 1.48
C GLY A 132 -14.91 -14.64 1.63
N THR A 133 -15.18 -15.23 2.79
CA THR A 133 -16.51 -15.70 3.17
C THR A 133 -17.49 -14.53 3.37
N PRO A 134 -18.81 -14.79 3.40
CA PRO A 134 -19.83 -13.78 3.66
C PRO A 134 -19.61 -12.89 4.90
N LYS A 135 -18.85 -13.34 5.90
CA LYS A 135 -18.54 -12.58 7.12
C LYS A 135 -17.38 -11.59 6.99
N ASP A 136 -16.47 -11.78 6.01
CA ASP A 136 -15.28 -10.93 5.84
C ASP A 136 -15.44 -9.76 4.88
N ASN A 137 -16.60 -9.47 4.51
CA ASN A 137 -17.04 -9.06 3.22
C ASN A 137 -17.03 -7.58 2.99
N ARG A 138 -16.59 -7.23 1.81
CA ARG A 138 -16.73 -5.91 1.20
C ARG A 138 -16.06 -4.78 1.98
N ARG A 139 -15.06 -5.09 2.82
CA ARG A 139 -14.20 -4.06 3.39
C ARG A 139 -13.23 -3.58 2.33
N SER A 140 -13.18 -2.30 2.14
CA SER A 140 -12.26 -1.63 1.23
C SER A 140 -10.82 -1.70 1.73
N THR A 141 -9.86 -1.54 0.82
CA THR A 141 -8.43 -1.41 1.16
C THR A 141 -8.03 0.06 1.01
N THR A 142 -7.49 0.65 2.06
CA THR A 142 -6.85 1.97 2.03
C THR A 142 -5.42 1.84 1.59
N GLY A 143 -5.02 2.62 0.59
CA GLY A 143 -3.63 2.80 0.15
C GLY A 143 -3.22 4.25 0.24
N PHE A 144 -2.00 4.51 0.71
CA PHE A 144 -1.39 5.83 0.59
C PHE A 144 0.12 5.74 0.44
N VAL A 145 0.69 6.79 -0.11
CA VAL A 145 2.15 7.00 -0.16
C VAL A 145 2.46 8.48 0.01
N PHE A 146 3.49 8.77 0.80
CA PHE A 146 4.09 10.11 0.92
C PHE A 146 5.44 10.12 0.27
N MET A 147 5.65 11.12 -0.57
CA MET A 147 6.85 11.33 -1.37
C MET A 147 7.63 12.52 -0.84
N LEU A 148 8.95 12.38 -0.76
CA LEU A 148 9.89 13.45 -0.45
C LEU A 148 11.16 13.21 -1.25
N GLY A 149 11.74 14.24 -1.86
CA GLY A 149 12.97 14.07 -2.64
C GLY A 149 12.85 13.06 -3.78
N GLY A 150 11.69 12.94 -4.43
CA GLY A 150 11.46 12.03 -5.55
C GLY A 150 11.24 10.56 -5.18
N ALA A 151 11.26 10.19 -3.90
CA ALA A 151 11.06 8.82 -3.45
C ALA A 151 10.02 8.71 -2.31
N ALA A 152 9.46 7.51 -2.14
CA ALA A 152 8.53 7.21 -1.07
C ALA A 152 9.24 7.21 0.29
N ILE A 153 8.69 7.91 1.28
CA ILE A 153 9.18 7.96 2.67
C ILE A 153 8.22 7.30 3.65
N SER A 154 6.92 7.26 3.35
CA SER A 154 5.91 6.55 4.13
C SER A 154 4.85 5.99 3.19
N TRP A 155 4.37 4.77 3.46
CA TRP A 155 3.33 4.10 2.67
C TRP A 155 2.55 3.10 3.50
N SER A 156 1.36 2.81 3.05
CA SER A 156 0.51 1.80 3.67
C SER A 156 -0.41 1.15 2.63
N SER A 157 -0.68 -0.12 2.85
CA SER A 157 -1.79 -0.83 2.24
C SER A 157 -2.49 -1.61 3.34
N LYS A 158 -3.69 -1.19 3.72
CA LYS A 158 -4.39 -1.78 4.86
C LYS A 158 -5.89 -1.86 4.62
N ARG A 159 -6.47 -3.01 4.95
CA ARG A 159 -7.92 -3.21 4.93
C ARG A 159 -8.61 -2.32 5.97
N GLN A 160 -9.70 -1.67 5.57
CA GLN A 160 -10.50 -0.82 6.44
C GLN A 160 -11.18 -1.65 7.53
N ALA A 161 -11.32 -1.07 8.74
CA ALA A 161 -11.95 -1.75 9.87
C ALA A 161 -13.48 -1.85 9.74
N VAL A 162 -14.07 -0.98 8.91
CA VAL A 162 -15.51 -0.89 8.66
C VAL A 162 -15.81 -1.14 7.19
N VAL A 163 -17.05 -1.52 6.89
CA VAL A 163 -17.56 -1.62 5.52
C VAL A 163 -18.08 -0.24 5.12
N ALA A 164 -17.54 0.32 4.05
CA ALA A 164 -18.03 1.56 3.47
C ALA A 164 -19.30 1.30 2.66
N CYS A 165 -20.27 2.20 2.74
CA CYS A 165 -21.54 2.09 2.02
C CYS A 165 -21.47 2.61 0.58
N SER A 166 -20.39 3.30 0.23
CA SER A 166 -20.15 3.84 -1.12
C SER A 166 -18.65 3.97 -1.39
N THR A 167 -18.29 4.11 -2.68
CA THR A 167 -16.92 4.43 -3.11
C THR A 167 -16.44 5.73 -2.46
N THR A 168 -17.24 6.78 -2.47
CA THR A 168 -16.90 8.06 -1.83
C THR A 168 -16.61 7.91 -0.34
N GLU A 169 -17.34 7.06 0.37
CA GLU A 169 -17.10 6.81 1.79
C GLU A 169 -15.79 6.05 2.01
N SER A 170 -15.47 5.06 1.17
CA SER A 170 -14.19 4.34 1.27
C SER A 170 -13.01 5.27 1.00
N GLU A 171 -13.10 6.16 0.01
CA GLU A 171 -12.07 7.17 -0.28
C GLU A 171 -11.93 8.16 0.89
N TYR A 172 -13.05 8.56 1.47
CA TYR A 172 -13.01 9.46 2.62
C TYR A 172 -12.32 8.84 3.85
N ILE A 173 -12.57 7.55 4.11
CA ILE A 173 -11.88 6.79 5.18
C ILE A 173 -10.37 6.68 4.87
N ALA A 174 -10.02 6.51 3.60
CA ALA A 174 -8.62 6.48 3.18
C ALA A 174 -7.97 7.86 3.36
N ALA A 175 -8.60 8.93 2.89
CA ALA A 175 -8.14 10.30 3.06
C ALA A 175 -7.96 10.69 4.53
N TYR A 176 -8.90 10.31 5.41
CA TYR A 176 -8.76 10.47 6.86
C TYR A 176 -7.50 9.76 7.39
N THR A 177 -7.26 8.53 6.96
CA THR A 177 -6.12 7.74 7.42
C THR A 177 -4.80 8.35 6.95
N ALA A 178 -4.72 8.75 5.68
CA ALA A 178 -3.56 9.43 5.10
C ALA A 178 -3.32 10.80 5.76
N THR A 179 -4.37 11.55 6.08
CA THR A 179 -4.26 12.85 6.77
C THR A 179 -3.58 12.74 8.14
N ARG A 180 -3.85 11.68 8.88
CA ARG A 180 -3.18 11.44 10.18
C ARG A 180 -1.68 11.24 10.00
N GLU A 181 -1.28 10.47 9.01
CA GLU A 181 0.14 10.27 8.66
C GLU A 181 0.77 11.58 8.17
N ALA A 182 0.10 12.31 7.29
CA ALA A 182 0.55 13.59 6.78
C ALA A 182 0.85 14.60 7.90
N ILE A 183 -0.03 14.70 8.89
CA ILE A 183 0.16 15.60 10.04
C ILE A 183 1.37 15.18 10.87
N CYS A 184 1.59 13.87 11.04
CA CYS A 184 2.76 13.36 11.76
C CYS A 184 4.06 13.70 11.02
N LEU A 185 4.14 13.40 9.72
CA LEU A 185 5.31 13.70 8.89
C LEU A 185 5.57 15.19 8.77
N ARG A 186 4.51 15.99 8.57
CA ARG A 186 4.61 17.46 8.54
C ARG A 186 5.22 18.02 9.84
N ARG A 187 4.78 17.51 10.99
CA ARG A 187 5.32 17.92 12.29
C ARG A 187 6.81 17.63 12.39
N MET A 188 7.24 16.43 11.96
CA MET A 188 8.67 16.08 11.93
C MET A 188 9.47 17.04 11.04
N LEU A 189 8.96 17.40 9.85
CA LEU A 189 9.64 18.32 8.94
C LEU A 189 9.73 19.75 9.52
N ILE A 190 8.70 20.19 10.24
CA ILE A 190 8.73 21.50 10.95
C ILE A 190 9.78 21.48 12.07
N GLU A 191 9.81 20.42 12.88
CA GLU A 191 10.78 20.28 13.99
C GLU A 191 12.23 20.19 13.48
N LEU A 192 12.43 19.64 12.26
CA LEU A 192 13.72 19.61 11.57
C LEU A 192 14.08 20.95 10.89
N GLY A 193 13.16 21.91 10.83
CA GLY A 193 13.38 23.20 10.14
C GLY A 193 13.28 23.14 8.63
N GLU A 194 12.77 22.02 8.06
CA GLU A 194 12.72 21.77 6.61
C GLU A 194 11.45 22.30 5.95
N THR A 195 10.45 22.69 6.73
CA THR A 195 9.21 23.29 6.22
C THR A 195 8.64 24.29 7.22
N SER A 196 7.88 25.28 6.70
CA SER A 196 7.19 26.26 7.54
C SER A 196 5.95 25.67 8.21
N PRO A 197 5.61 26.12 9.43
CA PRO A 197 4.31 25.85 10.06
C PRO A 197 3.09 26.26 9.23
N ASP A 198 3.24 27.18 8.28
CA ASP A 198 2.17 27.64 7.39
C ASP A 198 2.04 26.82 6.11
N THR A 199 2.98 25.89 5.86
CA THR A 199 2.95 25.04 4.66
C THR A 199 1.98 23.89 4.84
N ALA A 200 0.95 23.79 4.00
CA ALA A 200 0.05 22.65 3.93
C ALA A 200 0.71 21.49 3.19
N VAL A 201 0.37 20.25 3.56
CA VAL A 201 0.75 19.06 2.80
C VAL A 201 -0.26 18.81 1.69
N ASP A 202 0.19 18.75 0.44
CA ASP A 202 -0.64 18.34 -0.68
C ASP A 202 -0.96 16.86 -0.59
N LEU A 203 -2.24 16.52 -0.45
CA LEU A 203 -2.76 15.15 -0.47
C LEU A 203 -3.60 14.97 -1.74
N ASN A 204 -3.10 14.14 -2.66
CA ASN A 204 -3.67 13.91 -3.98
C ASN A 204 -4.69 12.77 -3.93
N GLU A 205 -5.91 13.06 -4.37
CA GLU A 205 -7.09 12.19 -4.37
C GLU A 205 -7.74 12.24 -5.76
N ASP A 206 -8.18 11.11 -6.33
CA ASP A 206 -8.80 11.10 -7.66
C ASP A 206 -10.34 11.11 -7.61
N ASN A 207 -10.93 10.92 -6.43
CA ASN A 207 -12.38 11.00 -6.24
C ASN A 207 -12.83 12.44 -5.92
N GLN A 208 -13.32 13.14 -6.94
CA GLN A 208 -13.83 14.51 -6.79
C GLN A 208 -14.96 14.66 -5.78
N ALA A 209 -15.81 13.61 -5.61
CA ALA A 209 -16.89 13.65 -4.62
C ALA A 209 -16.32 13.61 -3.18
N CYS A 210 -15.26 12.84 -2.95
CA CYS A 210 -14.52 12.84 -1.68
C CYS A 210 -13.95 14.23 -1.38
N ILE A 211 -13.30 14.87 -2.36
CA ILE A 211 -12.73 16.22 -2.21
C ILE A 211 -13.81 17.24 -1.89
N LYS A 212 -14.91 17.26 -2.64
CA LYS A 212 -16.06 18.16 -2.38
C LYS A 212 -16.63 17.97 -0.98
N LEU A 213 -16.73 16.72 -0.52
CA LEU A 213 -17.25 16.39 0.80
C LEU A 213 -16.33 16.85 1.94
N ALA A 214 -15.02 16.90 1.71
CA ALA A 214 -14.06 17.41 2.67
C ALA A 214 -14.12 18.94 2.79
N HIS A 215 -14.46 19.66 1.72
CA HIS A 215 -14.57 21.12 1.72
C HIS A 215 -15.94 21.63 2.16
N ASN A 216 -17.05 20.90 1.88
CA ASN A 216 -18.40 21.35 2.13
C ASN A 216 -19.07 20.58 3.27
N PRO A 217 -19.64 21.26 4.27
CA PRO A 217 -20.41 20.63 5.34
C PRO A 217 -21.78 20.19 4.81
N CYS A 218 -21.90 18.97 4.29
CA CYS A 218 -23.21 18.37 4.03
C CYS A 218 -23.68 17.62 5.28
N SER A 219 -24.88 17.92 5.76
CA SER A 219 -25.57 17.20 6.83
C SER A 219 -26.11 15.87 6.30
N ALA A 220 -25.30 14.84 6.25
CA ALA A 220 -25.77 13.48 6.06
C ALA A 220 -25.90 12.80 7.43
N GLN A 221 -27.03 12.14 7.67
CA GLN A 221 -27.19 11.28 8.86
C GLN A 221 -26.14 10.16 8.78
N ARG A 222 -25.19 10.16 9.71
CA ARG A 222 -24.06 9.23 9.75
C ARG A 222 -23.89 8.62 11.13
N THR A 223 -23.26 7.46 11.20
CA THR A 223 -22.90 6.86 12.47
C THR A 223 -21.85 7.73 13.20
N LYS A 224 -21.90 7.77 14.53
CA LYS A 224 -20.99 8.58 15.37
C LYS A 224 -19.50 8.38 15.03
N SER A 225 -19.10 7.15 14.70
CA SER A 225 -17.70 6.84 14.34
C SER A 225 -17.27 7.42 13.00
N MET A 226 -18.19 7.57 12.05
CA MET A 226 -17.93 8.22 10.76
C MET A 226 -17.88 9.74 10.95
N ASP A 227 -18.73 10.29 11.80
CA ASP A 227 -18.78 11.71 12.09
C ASP A 227 -17.43 12.25 12.59
N VAL A 228 -16.78 11.56 13.51
CA VAL A 228 -15.43 11.92 14.01
C VAL A 228 -14.39 11.98 12.87
N LYS A 229 -14.39 11.03 11.94
CA LYS A 229 -13.46 11.02 10.80
C LYS A 229 -13.73 12.19 9.84
N TYR A 230 -15.01 12.50 9.63
CA TYR A 230 -15.42 13.63 8.80
C TYR A 230 -14.98 14.96 9.40
N HIS A 231 -15.20 15.13 10.70
CA HIS A 231 -14.77 16.35 11.40
C HIS A 231 -13.25 16.52 11.37
N PHE A 232 -12.50 15.48 11.62
CA PHE A 232 -11.03 15.53 11.65
C PHE A 232 -10.44 15.93 10.30
N LEU A 233 -10.86 15.30 9.19
CA LEU A 233 -10.34 15.63 7.86
C LEU A 233 -10.68 17.07 7.47
N ARG A 234 -11.94 17.50 7.69
CA ARG A 234 -12.37 18.88 7.45
C ARG A 234 -11.57 19.88 8.26
N GLN A 235 -11.40 19.63 9.55
CA GLN A 235 -10.62 20.49 10.42
C GLN A 235 -9.18 20.62 9.90
N ALA A 236 -8.55 19.52 9.50
CA ALA A 236 -7.20 19.56 8.95
C ALA A 236 -7.10 20.39 7.66
N VAL A 237 -8.13 20.34 6.80
CA VAL A 237 -8.22 21.16 5.58
C VAL A 237 -8.47 22.64 5.94
N GLN A 238 -9.41 22.94 6.84
CA GLN A 238 -9.73 24.31 7.27
C GLN A 238 -8.58 25.00 7.99
N GLU A 239 -7.81 24.26 8.78
CA GLU A 239 -6.62 24.77 9.47
C GLU A 239 -5.38 24.88 8.54
N GLY A 240 -5.52 24.58 7.26
CA GLY A 240 -4.41 24.65 6.30
C GLY A 240 -3.28 23.65 6.57
N LYS A 241 -3.55 22.56 7.30
CA LYS A 241 -2.56 21.47 7.52
C LYS A 241 -2.44 20.58 6.30
N ILE A 242 -3.57 20.36 5.61
CA ILE A 242 -3.70 19.53 4.42
C ILE A 242 -4.37 20.33 3.32
N ASN A 243 -3.87 20.16 2.10
CA ASN A 243 -4.48 20.68 0.90
C ASN A 243 -4.90 19.48 0.03
N LEU A 244 -6.21 19.15 0.02
CA LEU A 244 -6.73 18.01 -0.74
C LEU A 244 -6.89 18.41 -2.20
N LYS A 245 -6.08 17.81 -3.09
CA LYS A 245 -6.00 18.14 -4.51
C LYS A 245 -6.51 16.99 -5.38
N TYR A 246 -7.15 17.34 -6.49
CA TYR A 246 -7.49 16.35 -7.49
C TYR A 246 -6.26 15.89 -8.28
N VAL A 247 -6.14 14.60 -8.48
CA VAL A 247 -5.18 13.97 -9.40
C VAL A 247 -5.92 13.08 -10.40
N ASP A 248 -5.47 13.08 -11.65
CA ASP A 248 -5.98 12.14 -12.65
C ASP A 248 -5.65 10.70 -12.24
N THR A 249 -6.63 9.78 -12.35
CA THR A 249 -6.47 8.36 -11.97
C THR A 249 -5.27 7.69 -12.62
N LYS A 250 -4.88 8.09 -13.86
CA LYS A 250 -3.68 7.56 -14.53
C LYS A 250 -2.37 8.01 -13.86
N LYS A 251 -2.42 9.01 -12.98
CA LYS A 251 -1.29 9.56 -12.21
C LYS A 251 -1.38 9.24 -10.72
N GLN A 252 -2.42 8.50 -10.28
CA GLN A 252 -2.62 8.13 -8.88
C GLN A 252 -1.55 7.12 -8.45
N LEU A 253 -0.58 7.57 -7.64
CA LEU A 253 0.50 6.71 -7.16
C LEU A 253 0.01 5.69 -6.12
N ALA A 254 -1.08 5.99 -5.43
CA ALA A 254 -1.62 5.11 -4.41
C ALA A 254 -2.28 3.83 -4.97
N ASP A 255 -2.57 3.77 -6.28
CA ASP A 255 -3.10 2.59 -6.96
C ASP A 255 -2.28 1.31 -6.70
N ILE A 256 -0.95 1.42 -6.62
CA ILE A 256 -0.06 0.29 -6.36
C ILE A 256 -0.24 -0.32 -4.96
N PHE A 257 -0.91 0.42 -4.06
CA PHE A 257 -1.19 0.01 -2.67
C PHE A 257 -2.62 -0.48 -2.45
N THR A 258 -3.48 -0.43 -3.47
CA THR A 258 -4.90 -0.77 -3.34
C THR A 258 -5.37 -1.84 -4.29
N LYS A 259 -4.69 -2.04 -5.42
CA LYS A 259 -5.14 -2.97 -6.47
C LYS A 259 -4.00 -3.62 -7.24
N GLN A 260 -4.32 -4.72 -7.89
CA GLN A 260 -3.42 -5.36 -8.85
C GLN A 260 -3.41 -4.58 -10.15
N LEU A 261 -2.21 -4.39 -10.70
CA LEU A 261 -2.00 -3.56 -11.87
C LEU A 261 -1.38 -4.38 -13.02
N PRO A 262 -1.72 -4.06 -14.28
CA PRO A 262 -0.99 -4.57 -15.45
C PRO A 262 0.51 -4.21 -15.35
N VAL A 263 1.37 -5.05 -15.93
CA VAL A 263 2.84 -4.90 -15.85
C VAL A 263 3.31 -3.47 -16.18
N THR A 264 2.81 -2.91 -17.26
CA THR A 264 3.20 -1.56 -17.74
C THR A 264 2.86 -0.47 -16.73
N GLN A 265 1.65 -0.52 -16.13
CA GLN A 265 1.22 0.43 -15.11
C GLN A 265 1.97 0.21 -13.80
N PHE A 266 2.13 -1.05 -13.38
CA PHE A 266 2.89 -1.41 -12.18
C PHE A 266 4.32 -0.87 -12.24
N VAL A 267 5.04 -1.13 -13.33
CA VAL A 267 6.43 -0.65 -13.53
C VAL A 267 6.49 0.87 -13.53
N LYS A 268 5.54 1.55 -14.19
CA LYS A 268 5.45 3.02 -14.19
C LYS A 268 5.29 3.55 -12.76
N LEU A 269 4.31 3.06 -12.00
CA LEU A 269 4.05 3.54 -10.63
C LEU A 269 5.21 3.18 -9.69
N ARG A 270 5.76 1.97 -9.79
CA ARG A 270 6.96 1.56 -9.05
C ARG A 270 8.11 2.54 -9.25
N THR A 271 8.39 2.91 -10.50
CA THR A 271 9.45 3.88 -10.83
C THR A 271 9.11 5.27 -10.29
N SER A 272 7.84 5.68 -10.39
CA SER A 272 7.38 6.99 -9.93
C SER A 272 7.43 7.15 -8.40
N ILE A 273 7.32 6.06 -7.63
CA ILE A 273 7.53 6.09 -6.17
C ILE A 273 9.00 6.00 -5.77
N GLY A 274 9.92 6.16 -6.73
CA GLY A 274 11.37 6.19 -6.49
C GLY A 274 12.04 4.82 -6.44
N ARG A 275 11.34 3.72 -6.75
CA ARG A 275 11.90 2.37 -6.72
C ARG A 275 12.62 2.07 -8.05
N ARG A 276 13.97 2.19 -8.05
CA ARG A 276 14.83 2.12 -9.24
C ARG A 276 16.10 1.32 -8.98
N TYR A 277 16.78 0.89 -10.06
CA TYR A 277 18.16 0.40 -9.95
C TYR A 277 19.10 1.57 -9.67
N TYR A 278 20.08 1.35 -8.78
CA TYR A 278 21.16 2.30 -8.59
C TYR A 278 22.01 2.29 -9.86
N GLN A 279 22.17 3.46 -10.48
CA GLN A 279 23.26 3.70 -11.40
C GLN A 279 24.38 4.32 -10.59
N PHE A 280 25.44 3.54 -10.33
CA PHE A 280 26.69 4.12 -9.86
C PHE A 280 27.26 4.88 -11.06
N GLY A 281 27.23 6.22 -11.03
CA GLY A 281 27.97 7.08 -11.92
C GLY A 281 29.45 7.06 -11.60
#